data_c87eca0e465efa3f49baed8e3b0f917a
#
_entry.id   c87eca0e465efa3f49baed8e3b0f917a
#
_cell.length_a   1.000
_cell.length_b   1.000
_cell.length_c   1.000
_cell.angle_alpha   90.00
_cell.angle_beta   90.00
_cell.angle_gamma   90.00
#
_symmetry.space_group_name_H-M   'P 1'
#
loop_
_entity.id
_entity.type
_entity.pdbx_description
1 polymer ?
#
loop_
_entity_poly.entity_id
_entity_poly.type
_entity_poly.pdbx_seq_one_letter_code
_entity_poly.pdbx_strand_id
1 'polypeptide(L)'
;MPNPLDVLAALIRVDRTQDLAAAARSLAAAGVPVFPCESGGKRPLTRRGFLDATTDPEQVAAWWSRTPDANIGLPTGAASGVVVVDVDVHGPVDGRAAWRRASETGLVDGAGLLVRTPTGGAHAYYPATSGKEQRSWQAA
;
A
#
# COMPACT_ATOMS: atom_id res chain seq x y z
N MET A 1 10.31 -8.85 9.78
CA MET A 1 9.81 -8.04 8.64
C MET A 1 9.61 -8.98 7.45
N PRO A 2 8.47 -8.93 6.79
CA PRO A 2 8.28 -9.71 5.55
C PRO A 2 9.36 -9.36 4.51
N ASN A 3 9.66 -10.32 3.62
CA ASN A 3 10.58 -10.04 2.52
C ASN A 3 9.92 -9.04 1.54
N PRO A 4 10.48 -7.86 1.34
CA PRO A 4 9.85 -6.83 0.51
C PRO A 4 9.65 -7.27 -0.95
N LEU A 5 10.51 -8.12 -1.49
CA LEU A 5 10.37 -8.62 -2.85
C LEU A 5 9.16 -9.55 -2.99
N ASP A 6 8.88 -10.37 -1.98
CA ASP A 6 7.70 -11.24 -1.95
C ASP A 6 6.41 -10.41 -1.83
N VAL A 7 6.45 -9.36 -1.02
CA VAL A 7 5.32 -8.42 -0.88
C VAL A 7 5.04 -7.71 -2.19
N LEU A 8 6.06 -7.17 -2.85
CA LEU A 8 5.90 -6.51 -4.15
C LEU A 8 5.37 -7.47 -5.21
N ALA A 9 5.87 -8.70 -5.25
CA ALA A 9 5.39 -9.73 -6.17
C ALA A 9 3.91 -10.06 -5.92
N ALA A 10 3.49 -10.15 -4.67
CA ALA A 10 2.09 -10.41 -4.31
C ALA A 10 1.18 -9.25 -4.74
N LEU A 11 1.62 -8.00 -4.54
CA LEU A 11 0.86 -6.81 -4.96
C LEU A 11 0.68 -6.75 -6.48
N ILE A 12 1.71 -7.11 -7.25
CA ILE A 12 1.66 -7.15 -8.71
C ILE A 12 0.66 -8.19 -9.21
N ARG A 13 0.51 -9.32 -8.49
CA ARG A 13 -0.40 -10.42 -8.85
C ARG A 13 -1.85 -10.18 -8.49
N VAL A 14 -2.19 -9.11 -7.80
CA VAL A 14 -3.59 -8.82 -7.47
C VAL A 14 -4.40 -8.69 -8.75
N ASP A 15 -5.39 -9.58 -8.89
CA ASP A 15 -6.29 -9.57 -10.04
C ASP A 15 -7.40 -8.55 -9.83
N ARG A 16 -7.51 -7.60 -10.75
CA ARG A 16 -8.55 -6.55 -10.69
C ARG A 16 -9.96 -7.10 -10.88
N THR A 17 -10.10 -8.34 -11.36
CA THR A 17 -11.40 -8.99 -11.50
C THR A 17 -11.87 -9.66 -10.21
N GLN A 18 -10.99 -9.85 -9.24
CA GLN A 18 -11.36 -10.37 -7.93
C GLN A 18 -12.15 -9.34 -7.13
N ASP A 19 -13.08 -9.81 -6.30
CA ASP A 19 -13.68 -8.96 -5.29
C ASP A 19 -12.64 -8.60 -4.20
N LEU A 20 -12.93 -7.57 -3.43
CA LEU A 20 -12.01 -7.08 -2.40
C LEU A 20 -11.73 -8.14 -1.32
N ALA A 21 -12.73 -8.93 -0.95
CA ALA A 21 -12.55 -10.02 0.02
C ALA A 21 -11.58 -11.08 -0.49
N ALA A 22 -11.72 -11.50 -1.75
CA ALA A 22 -10.81 -12.47 -2.36
C ALA A 22 -9.39 -11.92 -2.50
N ALA A 23 -9.24 -10.67 -2.89
CA ALA A 23 -7.95 -10.00 -2.99
C ALA A 23 -7.27 -9.89 -1.63
N ALA A 24 -7.99 -9.51 -0.58
CA ALA A 24 -7.47 -9.44 0.78
C ALA A 24 -6.98 -10.80 1.29
N ARG A 25 -7.75 -11.85 1.04
CA ARG A 25 -7.35 -13.22 1.40
C ARG A 25 -6.10 -13.66 0.65
N SER A 26 -6.02 -13.37 -0.64
CA SER A 26 -4.85 -13.72 -1.47
C SER A 26 -3.59 -13.02 -0.98
N LEU A 27 -3.68 -11.74 -0.65
CA LEU A 27 -2.56 -10.97 -0.10
C LEU A 27 -2.10 -11.55 1.25
N ALA A 28 -3.03 -11.80 2.16
CA ALA A 28 -2.71 -12.37 3.47
C ALA A 28 -2.05 -13.76 3.33
N ALA A 29 -2.56 -14.60 2.43
CA ALA A 29 -1.98 -15.92 2.14
C ALA A 29 -0.56 -15.83 1.58
N ALA A 30 -0.25 -14.77 0.86
CA ALA A 30 1.10 -14.50 0.34
C ALA A 30 2.03 -13.83 1.37
N GLY A 31 1.59 -13.64 2.61
CA GLY A 31 2.39 -13.03 3.68
C GLY A 31 2.33 -11.51 3.74
N VAL A 32 1.40 -10.88 3.03
CA VAL A 32 1.20 -9.43 3.05
C VAL A 32 0.18 -9.07 4.12
N PRO A 33 0.56 -8.34 5.19
CA PRO A 33 -0.39 -7.91 6.20
C PRO A 33 -1.37 -6.90 5.61
N VAL A 34 -2.65 -7.06 5.93
CA VAL A 34 -3.74 -6.20 5.44
C VAL A 34 -4.66 -5.79 6.58
N PHE A 35 -5.39 -4.70 6.39
CA PHE A 35 -6.47 -4.26 7.27
C PHE A 35 -7.59 -3.63 6.44
N PRO A 36 -8.85 -3.66 6.92
CA PRO A 36 -9.96 -3.09 6.18
C PRO A 36 -10.05 -1.58 6.38
N CYS A 37 -10.35 -0.88 5.30
CA CYS A 37 -10.72 0.53 5.30
C CYS A 37 -12.18 0.71 4.86
N GLU A 38 -12.78 1.84 5.19
CA GLU A 38 -14.14 2.14 4.75
C GLU A 38 -14.29 2.04 3.23
N SER A 39 -15.45 1.60 2.78
CA SER A 39 -15.76 1.48 1.35
C SER A 39 -15.59 2.82 0.65
N GLY A 40 -14.86 2.81 -0.48
CA GLY A 40 -14.56 4.01 -1.24
C GLY A 40 -13.68 5.04 -0.52
N GLY A 41 -13.13 4.69 0.64
CA GLY A 41 -12.37 5.61 1.48
C GLY A 41 -11.04 5.05 1.95
N LYS A 42 -10.43 5.76 2.88
CA LYS A 42 -9.10 5.43 3.41
C LYS A 42 -9.10 5.24 4.94
N ARG A 43 -10.21 5.53 5.60
CA ARG A 43 -10.28 5.44 7.06
C ARG A 43 -10.29 3.97 7.50
N PRO A 44 -9.35 3.55 8.37
CA PRO A 44 -9.35 2.20 8.89
C PRO A 44 -10.64 1.87 9.66
N LEU A 45 -11.11 0.65 9.50
CA LEU A 45 -12.26 0.10 10.23
C LEU A 45 -11.85 -0.68 11.48
N THR A 46 -10.56 -0.78 11.73
CA THR A 46 -9.98 -1.45 12.90
C THR A 46 -9.79 -0.48 14.06
N ARG A 47 -9.76 -1.01 15.27
CA ARG A 47 -9.64 -0.21 16.49
C ARG A 47 -8.35 0.59 16.56
N ARG A 48 -7.22 -0.01 16.15
CA ARG A 48 -5.88 0.62 16.19
C ARG A 48 -5.36 0.98 14.81
N GLY A 49 -6.25 1.06 13.80
CA GLY A 49 -5.85 1.42 12.44
C GLY A 49 -4.92 0.40 11.81
N PHE A 50 -3.86 0.86 11.16
CA PHE A 50 -2.88 0.01 10.50
C PHE A 50 -2.11 -0.92 11.46
N LEU A 51 -2.11 -0.62 12.75
CA LEU A 51 -1.47 -1.48 13.75
C LEU A 51 -2.16 -2.83 13.91
N ASP A 52 -3.41 -2.93 13.48
CA ASP A 52 -4.15 -4.19 13.50
C ASP A 52 -3.97 -5.04 12.23
N ALA A 53 -3.17 -4.58 11.28
CA ALA A 53 -2.89 -5.33 10.05
C ALA A 53 -2.38 -6.74 10.37
N THR A 54 -2.87 -7.71 9.63
CA THR A 54 -2.58 -9.13 9.89
C THR A 54 -2.51 -9.95 8.62
N THR A 55 -1.81 -11.07 8.69
CA THR A 55 -1.83 -12.14 7.69
C THR A 55 -2.71 -13.32 8.12
N ASP A 56 -3.35 -13.25 9.30
CA ASP A 56 -4.21 -14.32 9.80
C ASP A 56 -5.46 -14.47 8.91
N PRO A 57 -5.62 -15.62 8.23
CA PRO A 57 -6.72 -15.81 7.29
C PRO A 57 -8.10 -15.79 7.98
N GLU A 58 -8.20 -16.20 9.22
CA GLU A 58 -9.47 -16.18 9.95
C GLU A 58 -9.90 -14.75 10.27
N GLN A 59 -8.97 -13.91 10.72
CA GLN A 59 -9.26 -12.51 10.99
C GLN A 59 -9.61 -11.74 9.71
N VAL A 60 -8.88 -11.97 8.63
CA VAL A 60 -9.15 -11.37 7.32
C VAL A 60 -10.54 -11.78 6.82
N ALA A 61 -10.88 -13.05 6.89
CA ALA A 61 -12.20 -13.55 6.52
C ALA A 61 -13.31 -12.91 7.36
N ALA A 62 -13.12 -12.75 8.67
CA ALA A 62 -14.08 -12.13 9.57
C ALA A 62 -14.34 -10.66 9.21
N TRP A 63 -13.29 -9.88 8.92
CA TRP A 63 -13.42 -8.48 8.52
C TRP A 63 -14.22 -8.32 7.23
N TRP A 64 -13.87 -9.04 6.18
CA TRP A 64 -14.56 -8.92 4.89
C TRP A 64 -15.92 -9.63 4.85
N SER A 65 -16.20 -10.52 5.79
CA SER A 65 -17.57 -11.01 5.97
C SER A 65 -18.52 -9.94 6.53
N ARG A 66 -18.02 -9.08 7.43
CA ARG A 66 -18.79 -7.96 7.97
C ARG A 66 -18.93 -6.81 6.99
N THR A 67 -17.87 -6.52 6.25
CA THR A 67 -17.82 -5.38 5.31
C THR A 67 -17.22 -5.84 3.99
N PRO A 68 -18.02 -6.52 3.13
CA PRO A 68 -17.52 -7.13 1.90
C PRO A 68 -16.91 -6.14 0.90
N ASP A 69 -17.34 -4.89 0.96
CA ASP A 69 -16.88 -3.80 0.09
C ASP A 69 -15.80 -2.92 0.73
N ALA A 70 -15.26 -3.33 1.87
CA ALA A 70 -14.14 -2.61 2.49
C ALA A 70 -12.94 -2.56 1.57
N ASN A 71 -12.32 -1.38 1.49
CA ASN A 71 -11.04 -1.23 0.80
C ASN A 71 -9.93 -1.94 1.58
N ILE A 72 -8.87 -2.32 0.88
CA ILE A 72 -7.72 -3.00 1.47
C ILE A 72 -6.67 -1.95 1.84
N GLY A 73 -6.35 -1.86 3.12
CA GLY A 73 -5.23 -1.10 3.63
C GLY A 73 -3.97 -1.95 3.71
N LEU A 74 -2.84 -1.38 3.32
CA LEU A 74 -1.52 -1.97 3.44
C LEU A 74 -0.70 -1.11 4.41
N PRO A 75 -0.21 -1.66 5.52
CA PRO A 75 0.73 -0.93 6.36
C PRO A 75 2.07 -0.80 5.64
N THR A 76 2.72 0.34 5.78
CA THR A 76 4.05 0.57 5.20
C THR A 76 5.14 0.47 6.26
N GLY A 77 6.40 0.43 5.83
CA GLY A 77 7.54 0.30 6.72
C GLY A 77 7.80 -1.13 7.18
N ALA A 78 8.20 -1.30 8.43
CA ALA A 78 8.63 -2.59 8.97
C ALA A 78 7.55 -3.68 8.93
N ALA A 79 6.28 -3.31 9.05
CA ALA A 79 5.18 -4.26 9.06
C ALA A 79 5.05 -5.05 7.75
N SER A 80 5.29 -4.41 6.61
CA SER A 80 5.18 -5.02 5.28
C SER A 80 6.51 -5.13 4.53
N GLY A 81 7.55 -4.44 5.00
CA GLY A 81 8.84 -4.38 4.31
C GLY A 81 8.85 -3.47 3.09
N VAL A 82 7.81 -2.66 2.87
CA VAL A 82 7.75 -1.70 1.76
C VAL A 82 7.44 -0.29 2.23
N VAL A 83 7.98 0.68 1.50
CA VAL A 83 7.66 2.10 1.67
C VAL A 83 7.09 2.64 0.37
N VAL A 84 6.28 3.69 0.47
CA VAL A 84 5.56 4.25 -0.67
C VAL A 84 5.89 5.73 -0.80
N VAL A 85 6.24 6.14 -2.02
CA VAL A 85 6.27 7.55 -2.42
C VAL A 85 4.97 7.85 -3.16
N ASP A 86 4.21 8.80 -2.63
CA ASP A 86 2.96 9.25 -3.23
C ASP A 86 3.22 10.49 -4.09
N VAL A 87 2.96 10.36 -5.39
CA VAL A 87 2.99 11.47 -6.34
C VAL A 87 1.57 11.98 -6.48
N ASP A 88 1.27 13.04 -5.76
CA ASP A 88 -0.09 13.53 -5.62
C ASP A 88 -0.43 14.60 -6.68
N VAL A 89 -1.62 14.48 -7.25
CA VAL A 89 -2.18 15.44 -8.21
C VAL A 89 -3.62 15.75 -7.80
N HIS A 90 -3.82 16.89 -7.17
CA HIS A 90 -5.15 17.38 -6.84
C HIS A 90 -5.18 18.91 -6.73
N GLY A 91 -6.24 19.53 -7.25
CA GLY A 91 -6.37 20.98 -7.27
C GLY A 91 -5.13 21.65 -7.89
N PRO A 92 -4.52 22.65 -7.21
CA PRO A 92 -3.32 23.33 -7.70
C PRO A 92 -2.04 22.49 -7.49
N VAL A 93 -2.11 21.37 -6.76
CA VAL A 93 -0.94 20.53 -6.46
C VAL A 93 -0.72 19.54 -7.58
N ASP A 94 0.47 19.57 -8.19
CA ASP A 94 0.92 18.62 -9.17
C ASP A 94 2.32 18.12 -8.84
N GLY A 95 2.38 16.97 -8.17
CA GLY A 95 3.64 16.32 -7.79
C GLY A 95 4.43 15.74 -8.95
N ARG A 96 3.85 15.65 -10.16
CA ARG A 96 4.52 15.04 -11.32
C ARG A 96 5.79 15.78 -11.73
N ALA A 97 5.80 17.11 -11.62
CA ALA A 97 7.00 17.90 -11.93
C ALA A 97 8.15 17.61 -10.94
N ALA A 98 7.83 17.54 -9.66
CA ALA A 98 8.80 17.17 -8.63
C ALA A 98 9.31 15.73 -8.82
N TRP A 99 8.42 14.80 -9.13
CA TRP A 99 8.75 13.41 -9.44
C TRP A 99 9.71 13.31 -10.64
N ARG A 100 9.43 14.06 -11.71
CA ARG A 100 10.28 14.09 -12.90
C ARG A 100 11.69 14.58 -12.58
N ARG A 101 11.81 15.67 -11.82
CA ARG A 101 13.12 16.20 -11.39
C ARG A 101 13.87 15.20 -10.54
N ALA A 102 13.19 14.56 -9.58
CA ALA A 102 13.78 13.52 -8.75
C ALA A 102 14.22 12.30 -9.57
N SER A 103 13.45 11.91 -10.58
CA SER A 103 13.79 10.81 -11.49
C SER A 103 15.02 11.11 -12.33
N GLU A 104 15.15 12.33 -12.83
CA GLU A 104 16.32 12.77 -13.61
C GLU A 104 17.63 12.74 -12.81
N THR A 105 17.54 12.90 -11.50
CA THR A 105 18.71 12.88 -10.61
C THR A 105 18.98 11.50 -9.99
N GLY A 106 18.16 10.50 -10.27
CA GLY A 106 18.27 9.16 -9.68
C GLY A 106 17.79 9.03 -8.25
N LEU A 107 17.21 10.08 -7.67
CA LEU A 107 16.75 10.06 -6.26
C LEU A 107 15.61 9.10 -5.98
N VAL A 108 14.85 8.74 -7.00
CA VAL A 108 13.68 7.85 -6.87
C VAL A 108 13.86 6.53 -7.61
N ASP A 109 15.07 6.17 -7.96
CA ASP A 109 15.38 4.90 -8.57
C ASP A 109 15.12 3.72 -7.61
N GLY A 110 14.86 2.54 -8.17
CA GLY A 110 14.69 1.32 -7.40
C GLY A 110 13.26 0.97 -7.02
N ALA A 111 12.26 1.67 -7.57
CA ALA A 111 10.88 1.27 -7.37
C ALA A 111 10.62 -0.13 -7.96
N GLY A 112 10.01 -1.01 -7.14
CA GLY A 112 9.63 -2.36 -7.59
C GLY A 112 8.21 -2.42 -8.16
N LEU A 113 7.38 -1.43 -7.91
CA LEU A 113 6.01 -1.34 -8.40
C LEU A 113 5.60 0.12 -8.50
N LEU A 114 4.92 0.46 -9.58
CA LEU A 114 4.31 1.77 -9.80
C LEU A 114 2.81 1.58 -10.07
N VAL A 115 1.98 2.24 -9.28
CA VAL A 115 0.53 2.18 -9.40
C VAL A 115 0.00 3.58 -9.72
N ARG A 116 -0.76 3.70 -10.80
CA ARG A 116 -1.43 4.97 -11.14
C ARG A 116 -2.65 5.19 -10.25
N THR A 117 -2.83 6.42 -9.79
CA THR A 117 -4.00 6.81 -9.03
C THR A 117 -5.08 7.41 -9.94
N PRO A 118 -6.37 7.42 -9.52
CA PRO A 118 -7.46 7.93 -10.35
C PRO A 118 -7.30 9.41 -10.75
N THR A 119 -6.57 10.20 -9.97
CA THR A 119 -6.36 11.63 -10.22
C THR A 119 -5.16 11.94 -11.12
N GLY A 120 -4.51 10.92 -11.67
CA GLY A 120 -3.35 11.06 -12.55
C GLY A 120 -2.00 11.11 -11.82
N GLY A 121 -1.99 10.90 -10.52
CA GLY A 121 -0.77 10.70 -9.74
C GLY A 121 -0.29 9.25 -9.76
N ALA A 122 0.59 8.89 -8.84
CA ALA A 122 1.13 7.54 -8.73
C ALA A 122 1.57 7.22 -7.31
N HIS A 123 1.52 5.93 -6.98
CA HIS A 123 2.20 5.36 -5.81
C HIS A 123 3.40 4.54 -6.29
N ALA A 124 4.60 4.90 -5.86
CA ALA A 124 5.81 4.14 -6.13
C ALA A 124 6.22 3.36 -4.88
N TYR A 125 6.35 2.05 -5.01
CA TYR A 125 6.64 1.14 -3.91
C TYR A 125 8.11 0.73 -3.95
N TYR A 126 8.79 0.87 -2.81
CA TYR A 126 10.19 0.55 -2.63
C TYR A 126 10.39 -0.46 -1.51
N PRO A 127 11.43 -1.30 -1.58
CA PRO A 127 11.84 -2.07 -0.42
C PRO A 127 12.20 -1.14 0.74
N ALA A 128 11.69 -1.42 1.94
CA ALA A 128 12.08 -0.70 3.14
C ALA A 128 13.52 -1.05 3.52
N THR A 129 14.27 -0.06 4.02
CA THR A 129 15.61 -0.30 4.54
C THR A 129 15.53 -0.97 5.91
N SER A 130 16.13 -2.14 6.04
CA SER A 130 16.17 -2.88 7.30
C SER A 130 16.88 -2.07 8.39
N GLY A 131 16.29 -2.10 9.61
CA GLY A 131 16.86 -1.44 10.78
C GLY A 131 16.71 0.09 10.82
N LYS A 132 16.01 0.69 9.86
CA LYS A 132 15.71 2.12 9.86
C LYS A 132 14.22 2.36 9.94
N GLU A 133 13.80 3.16 10.89
CA GLU A 133 12.45 3.70 10.92
C GLU A 133 12.31 4.80 9.87
N GLN A 134 11.35 4.65 8.99
CA GLN A 134 11.02 5.66 8.00
C GLN A 134 9.69 6.30 8.38
N ARG A 135 9.73 7.60 8.66
CA ARG A 135 8.55 8.38 9.02
C ARG A 135 7.92 8.99 7.77
N SER A 136 6.61 9.14 7.82
CA SER A 136 5.91 9.91 6.79
C SER A 136 6.35 11.37 6.84
N TRP A 137 6.61 11.93 5.67
CA TRP A 137 6.90 13.35 5.50
C TRP A 137 6.32 13.82 4.16
N GLN A 138 6.13 15.11 4.04
CA GLN A 138 5.60 15.73 2.85
C GLN A 138 6.53 16.85 2.40
N ALA A 139 6.87 16.85 1.12
CA ALA A 139 7.63 17.95 0.55
C ALA A 139 6.74 19.20 0.42
N ALA A 140 7.29 20.32 0.75
CA ALA A 140 6.63 21.61 0.57
C ALA A 140 6.62 22.04 -0.90
#